data_c7c42fd38b6baf5ef26103cd925f497b
#
_entry.id   c7c42fd38b6baf5ef26103cd925f497b
#
_cell.length_a   1.000
_cell.length_b   1.000
_cell.length_c   1.000
_cell.angle_alpha   90.00
_cell.angle_beta   90.00
_cell.angle_gamma   90.00
#
_symmetry.space_group_name_H-M   'P 1'
#
loop_
_entity.id
_entity.type
_entity.pdbx_description
1 polymer ?
#
loop_
_entity_poly.entity_id
_entity_poly.type
_entity_poly.pdbx_seq_one_letter_code
_entity_poly.pdbx_strand_id
1 'polypeptide(L)'
;MKYFFSILFIVAFILVNAQSKMALTKELVEQQGKYYLRGEPFSGIAFAKNKKGKFITEEPFKNGLLHGKRVNYDHNGHVLAREKFKKGKGIYRLYHFNNKLKCLGAMNKNVKLGEWKYYSTKGVLKAKEFWSEDIPNQLEWEKFYNKNGNIETELFYKSGLLKKEVYYDEEGKIYKTNAN
;
A
#
# COMPACT_ATOMS: atom_id res chain seq x y z
N MET A 1 -4.43 -52.22 -49.74
CA MET A 1 -5.36 -51.45 -48.89
C MET A 1 -4.58 -50.91 -47.71
N LYS A 2 -4.30 -49.60 -47.73
CA LYS A 2 -3.57 -48.90 -46.66
C LYS A 2 -4.58 -48.18 -45.79
N TYR A 3 -4.71 -48.56 -44.54
CA TYR A 3 -5.59 -47.87 -43.60
C TYR A 3 -4.80 -46.70 -42.98
N PHE A 4 -5.24 -45.50 -43.27
CA PHE A 4 -4.82 -44.24 -42.61
C PHE A 4 -5.58 -44.12 -41.29
N PHE A 5 -4.91 -44.27 -40.15
CA PHE A 5 -5.46 -43.90 -38.85
C PHE A 5 -5.27 -42.42 -38.67
N SER A 6 -6.34 -41.63 -38.81
CA SER A 6 -6.38 -40.25 -38.39
C SER A 6 -6.55 -40.17 -36.88
N ILE A 7 -5.51 -39.82 -36.15
CA ILE A 7 -5.57 -39.48 -34.72
C ILE A 7 -6.10 -38.06 -34.63
N LEU A 8 -7.37 -37.91 -34.26
CA LEU A 8 -8.01 -36.66 -33.95
C LEU A 8 -7.54 -36.22 -32.56
N PHE A 9 -6.58 -35.26 -32.50
CA PHE A 9 -6.17 -34.63 -31.27
C PHE A 9 -7.29 -33.65 -30.84
N ILE A 10 -8.16 -34.08 -29.91
CA ILE A 10 -9.09 -33.22 -29.23
C ILE A 10 -8.28 -32.39 -28.19
N VAL A 11 -7.85 -31.20 -28.57
CA VAL A 11 -7.34 -30.22 -27.62
C VAL A 11 -8.55 -29.68 -26.87
N ALA A 12 -8.83 -30.27 -25.72
CA ALA A 12 -9.78 -29.70 -24.77
C ALA A 12 -9.19 -28.39 -24.24
N PHE A 13 -9.59 -27.27 -24.83
CA PHE A 13 -9.39 -25.95 -24.24
C PHE A 13 -10.22 -25.91 -22.94
N ILE A 14 -9.58 -26.20 -21.82
CA ILE A 14 -10.14 -25.91 -20.50
C ILE A 14 -10.15 -24.38 -20.41
N LEU A 15 -11.24 -23.76 -20.79
CA LEU A 15 -11.56 -22.38 -20.42
C LEU A 15 -11.77 -22.39 -18.90
N VAL A 16 -10.69 -22.26 -18.17
CA VAL A 16 -10.76 -21.87 -16.78
C VAL A 16 -11.35 -20.46 -16.80
N ASN A 17 -12.66 -20.38 -16.63
CA ASN A 17 -13.33 -19.14 -16.27
C ASN A 17 -12.71 -18.70 -14.94
N ALA A 18 -11.67 -17.88 -15.03
CA ALA A 18 -11.06 -17.21 -13.90
C ALA A 18 -12.06 -16.16 -13.41
N GLN A 19 -13.12 -16.63 -12.76
CA GLN A 19 -14.02 -15.78 -12.03
C GLN A 19 -13.17 -15.05 -10.99
N SER A 20 -13.02 -13.72 -11.14
CA SER A 20 -12.17 -12.90 -10.28
C SER A 20 -12.59 -13.12 -8.84
N LYS A 21 -11.76 -13.82 -8.06
CA LYS A 21 -12.01 -14.11 -6.65
C LYS A 21 -12.15 -12.78 -5.92
N MET A 22 -13.23 -12.59 -5.20
CA MET A 22 -13.45 -11.38 -4.39
C MET A 22 -13.30 -11.69 -2.91
N ALA A 23 -12.66 -10.79 -2.16
CA ALA A 23 -12.49 -10.91 -0.71
C ALA A 23 -12.62 -9.54 -0.03
N LEU A 24 -13.02 -9.50 1.23
CA LEU A 24 -12.87 -8.29 2.03
C LEU A 24 -11.39 -8.08 2.36
N THR A 25 -10.90 -6.85 2.27
CA THR A 25 -9.49 -6.53 2.59
C THR A 25 -9.10 -7.01 4.00
N LYS A 26 -10.04 -6.95 4.96
CA LYS A 26 -9.83 -7.43 6.34
C LYS A 26 -9.66 -8.96 6.48
N GLU A 27 -10.02 -9.74 5.44
CA GLU A 27 -9.86 -11.20 5.43
C GLU A 27 -8.48 -11.62 4.91
N LEU A 28 -7.72 -10.68 4.37
CA LEU A 28 -6.37 -10.92 3.89
C LEU A 28 -5.37 -10.77 5.03
N VAL A 29 -4.42 -11.70 5.06
CA VAL A 29 -3.28 -11.66 5.98
C VAL A 29 -2.05 -11.20 5.19
N GLU A 30 -1.40 -10.13 5.66
CA GLU A 30 -0.15 -9.66 5.06
C GLU A 30 1.04 -10.36 5.73
N GLN A 31 1.96 -10.88 4.91
CA GLN A 31 3.22 -11.48 5.35
C GLN A 31 4.33 -11.08 4.35
N GLN A 32 5.33 -10.36 4.84
CA GLN A 32 6.48 -9.92 4.05
C GLN A 32 6.10 -9.23 2.72
N GLY A 33 5.10 -8.35 2.76
CA GLY A 33 4.60 -7.61 1.59
C GLY A 33 3.71 -8.42 0.67
N LYS A 34 3.40 -9.68 0.97
CA LYS A 34 2.41 -10.47 0.22
C LYS A 34 1.13 -10.66 1.01
N TYR A 35 0.02 -10.67 0.30
CA TYR A 35 -1.31 -10.87 0.86
C TYR A 35 -1.82 -12.28 0.59
N TYR A 36 -2.33 -12.91 1.62
CA TYR A 36 -2.81 -14.30 1.61
C TYR A 36 -4.29 -14.34 2.01
N LEU A 37 -5.04 -15.24 1.39
CA LEU A 37 -6.38 -15.60 1.80
C LEU A 37 -6.41 -17.10 2.15
N ARG A 38 -6.69 -17.42 3.40
CA ARG A 38 -6.72 -18.83 3.89
C ARG A 38 -5.41 -19.59 3.62
N GLY A 39 -4.28 -18.92 3.83
CA GLY A 39 -2.94 -19.50 3.65
C GLY A 39 -2.39 -19.50 2.23
N GLU A 40 -3.21 -19.18 1.20
CA GLU A 40 -2.79 -19.13 -0.19
C GLU A 40 -2.53 -17.69 -0.66
N PRO A 41 -1.48 -17.44 -1.50
CA PRO A 41 -1.25 -16.13 -2.08
C PRO A 41 -2.49 -15.65 -2.85
N PHE A 42 -3.05 -14.51 -2.45
CA PHE A 42 -4.30 -14.04 -3.00
C PHE A 42 -4.16 -13.54 -4.44
N SER A 43 -5.04 -14.03 -5.32
CA SER A 43 -5.24 -13.50 -6.67
C SER A 43 -6.72 -13.18 -6.85
N GLY A 44 -7.05 -11.92 -7.13
CA GLY A 44 -8.43 -11.46 -7.21
C GLY A 44 -8.55 -9.98 -6.89
N ILE A 45 -9.73 -9.54 -6.49
CA ILE A 45 -10.01 -8.17 -6.05
C ILE A 45 -10.35 -8.18 -4.56
N ALA A 46 -9.53 -7.52 -3.75
CA ALA A 46 -9.88 -7.20 -2.37
C ALA A 46 -10.62 -5.88 -2.33
N PHE A 47 -11.58 -5.76 -1.43
CA PHE A 47 -12.35 -4.53 -1.29
C PHE A 47 -12.63 -4.21 0.18
N ALA A 48 -12.72 -2.91 0.48
CA ALA A 48 -13.22 -2.42 1.75
C ALA A 48 -14.53 -1.65 1.53
N LYS A 49 -15.42 -1.71 2.52
CA LYS A 49 -16.70 -0.99 2.54
C LYS A 49 -16.82 -0.16 3.81
N ASN A 50 -17.50 0.98 3.71
CA ASN A 50 -17.87 1.77 4.86
C ASN A 50 -19.10 1.17 5.59
N LYS A 51 -19.49 1.78 6.72
CA LYS A 51 -20.64 1.34 7.53
C LYS A 51 -21.97 1.33 6.76
N LYS A 52 -22.08 2.09 5.65
CA LYS A 52 -23.25 2.14 4.77
C LYS A 52 -23.20 1.12 3.63
N GLY A 53 -22.21 0.21 3.62
CA GLY A 53 -22.02 -0.81 2.59
C GLY A 53 -21.44 -0.31 1.27
N LYS A 54 -21.08 0.98 1.15
CA LYS A 54 -20.44 1.55 -0.04
C LYS A 54 -18.96 1.19 -0.09
N PHE A 55 -18.44 0.90 -1.28
CA PHE A 55 -17.01 0.66 -1.48
C PHE A 55 -16.21 1.91 -1.10
N ILE A 56 -15.06 1.71 -0.47
CA ILE A 56 -14.04 2.72 -0.20
C ILE A 56 -12.72 2.40 -0.90
N THR A 57 -12.43 1.12 -1.14
CA THR A 57 -11.32 0.70 -1.99
C THR A 57 -11.66 -0.57 -2.76
N GLU A 58 -11.08 -0.70 -3.95
CA GLU A 58 -10.93 -1.95 -4.70
C GLU A 58 -9.47 -2.13 -5.05
N GLU A 59 -8.89 -3.25 -4.68
CA GLU A 59 -7.46 -3.54 -4.74
C GLU A 59 -7.24 -4.86 -5.49
N PRO A 60 -6.82 -4.81 -6.76
CA PRO A 60 -6.55 -6.03 -7.52
C PRO A 60 -5.20 -6.63 -7.11
N PHE A 61 -5.19 -7.93 -6.89
CA PHE A 61 -3.99 -8.70 -6.54
C PHE A 61 -3.72 -9.81 -7.55
N LYS A 62 -2.44 -10.13 -7.72
CA LYS A 62 -1.96 -11.32 -8.42
C LYS A 62 -0.81 -11.94 -7.63
N ASN A 63 -0.98 -13.20 -7.20
CA ASN A 63 0.00 -13.93 -6.38
C ASN A 63 0.42 -13.15 -5.11
N GLY A 64 -0.55 -12.56 -4.41
CA GLY A 64 -0.34 -11.79 -3.19
C GLY A 64 0.17 -10.36 -3.40
N LEU A 65 0.44 -9.93 -4.62
CA LEU A 65 0.96 -8.59 -4.92
C LEU A 65 -0.10 -7.74 -5.62
N LEU A 66 -0.19 -6.45 -5.25
CA LEU A 66 -1.02 -5.47 -5.97
C LEU A 66 -0.66 -5.49 -7.46
N HIS A 67 -1.65 -5.71 -8.31
CA HIS A 67 -1.45 -5.82 -9.75
C HIS A 67 -2.69 -5.40 -10.51
N GLY A 68 -2.61 -4.31 -11.23
CA GLY A 68 -3.74 -3.75 -11.95
C GLY A 68 -4.09 -2.34 -11.49
N LYS A 69 -5.36 -1.97 -11.64
CA LYS A 69 -5.87 -0.64 -11.32
C LYS A 69 -6.58 -0.67 -9.96
N ARG A 70 -5.94 -0.13 -8.92
CA ARG A 70 -6.55 0.12 -7.62
C ARG A 70 -7.47 1.34 -7.72
N VAL A 71 -8.64 1.25 -7.10
CA VAL A 71 -9.62 2.34 -7.09
C VAL A 71 -9.90 2.75 -5.66
N ASN A 72 -9.89 4.05 -5.41
CA ASN A 72 -10.38 4.66 -4.17
C ASN A 72 -11.71 5.36 -4.44
N TYR A 73 -12.62 5.27 -3.49
CA TYR A 73 -13.94 5.88 -3.56
C TYR A 73 -14.13 6.86 -2.41
N ASP A 74 -14.96 7.86 -2.62
CA ASP A 74 -15.44 8.74 -1.57
C ASP A 74 -16.51 8.02 -0.71
N HIS A 75 -17.02 8.71 0.33
CA HIS A 75 -18.02 8.14 1.23
C HIS A 75 -19.40 7.90 0.58
N ASN A 76 -19.66 8.48 -0.59
CA ASN A 76 -20.86 8.27 -1.40
C ASN A 76 -20.72 7.15 -2.43
N GLY A 77 -19.48 6.64 -2.62
CA GLY A 77 -19.15 5.60 -3.59
C GLY A 77 -18.75 6.15 -4.96
N HIS A 78 -18.49 7.46 -5.10
CA HIS A 78 -17.92 8.01 -6.32
C HIS A 78 -16.40 7.78 -6.36
N VAL A 79 -15.87 7.58 -7.55
CA VAL A 79 -14.42 7.37 -7.72
C VAL A 79 -13.66 8.62 -7.34
N LEU A 80 -12.77 8.49 -6.37
CA LEU A 80 -11.89 9.55 -5.87
C LEU A 80 -10.53 9.53 -6.58
N ALA A 81 -9.96 8.36 -6.77
CA ALA A 81 -8.68 8.18 -7.44
C ALA A 81 -8.52 6.78 -8.04
N ARG A 82 -7.65 6.69 -9.04
CA ARG A 82 -7.19 5.43 -9.63
C ARG A 82 -5.68 5.39 -9.65
N GLU A 83 -5.10 4.29 -9.19
CA GLU A 83 -3.66 4.06 -9.18
C GLU A 83 -3.35 2.77 -9.92
N LYS A 84 -2.20 2.74 -10.62
CA LYS A 84 -1.76 1.57 -11.36
C LYS A 84 -0.63 0.88 -10.63
N PHE A 85 -0.78 -0.43 -10.43
CA PHE A 85 0.25 -1.28 -9.82
C PHE A 85 0.69 -2.39 -10.77
N LYS A 86 1.97 -2.75 -10.70
CA LYS A 86 2.56 -3.90 -11.39
C LYS A 86 3.47 -4.67 -10.44
N LYS A 87 3.07 -5.88 -10.04
CA LYS A 87 3.82 -6.72 -9.09
C LYS A 87 4.15 -5.98 -7.78
N GLY A 88 3.18 -5.27 -7.22
CA GLY A 88 3.34 -4.49 -5.99
C GLY A 88 4.08 -3.17 -6.13
N LYS A 89 4.49 -2.78 -7.36
CA LYS A 89 5.15 -1.49 -7.63
C LYS A 89 4.14 -0.46 -8.13
N GLY A 90 4.12 0.70 -7.50
CA GLY A 90 3.23 1.81 -7.84
C GLY A 90 3.28 2.92 -6.81
N ILE A 91 2.48 3.97 -7.03
CA ILE A 91 2.25 5.02 -6.04
C ILE A 91 0.98 4.70 -5.29
N TYR A 92 1.11 4.54 -3.99
CA TYR A 92 -0.01 4.25 -3.08
C TYR A 92 -0.54 5.55 -2.48
N ARG A 93 -1.87 5.71 -2.48
CA ARG A 93 -2.57 6.82 -1.82
C ARG A 93 -3.68 6.27 -0.94
N LEU A 94 -3.85 6.89 0.21
CA LEU A 94 -5.00 6.67 1.07
C LEU A 94 -5.65 8.01 1.39
N TYR A 95 -6.97 8.01 1.60
CA TYR A 95 -7.74 9.21 1.84
C TYR A 95 -8.46 9.15 3.18
N HIS A 96 -8.66 10.31 3.80
CA HIS A 96 -9.56 10.48 4.94
C HIS A 96 -11.02 10.41 4.48
N PHE A 97 -11.94 10.22 5.42
CA PHE A 97 -13.38 10.20 5.17
C PHE A 97 -13.92 11.48 4.49
N ASN A 98 -13.22 12.61 4.64
CA ASN A 98 -13.55 13.88 4.00
C ASN A 98 -12.85 14.08 2.65
N ASN A 99 -12.39 13.03 2.01
CA ASN A 99 -11.75 12.96 0.70
C ASN A 99 -10.38 13.65 0.60
N LYS A 100 -9.85 14.21 1.70
CA LYS A 100 -8.50 14.75 1.72
C LYS A 100 -7.47 13.60 1.80
N LEU A 101 -6.34 13.81 1.16
CA LEU A 101 -5.24 12.85 1.17
C LEU A 101 -4.81 12.58 2.63
N LYS A 102 -4.70 11.30 3.00
CA LYS A 102 -4.21 10.83 4.30
C LYS A 102 -2.74 10.47 4.25
N CYS A 103 -2.34 9.69 3.24
CA CYS A 103 -0.93 9.40 3.00
C CYS A 103 -0.66 9.11 1.53
N LEU A 104 0.59 9.29 1.12
CA LEU A 104 1.08 8.85 -0.17
C LEU A 104 2.56 8.46 -0.09
N GLY A 105 2.98 7.54 -0.95
CA GLY A 105 4.37 7.11 -1.11
C GLY A 105 4.52 6.06 -2.18
N ALA A 106 5.75 5.75 -2.54
CA ALA A 106 6.05 4.68 -3.47
C ALA A 106 6.01 3.32 -2.78
N MET A 107 5.63 2.29 -3.53
CA MET A 107 5.69 0.90 -3.10
C MET A 107 6.46 0.06 -4.12
N ASN A 108 7.16 -0.96 -3.62
CA ASN A 108 7.73 -2.03 -4.42
C ASN A 108 7.48 -3.37 -3.72
N LYS A 109 6.96 -4.38 -4.45
CA LYS A 109 6.52 -5.68 -3.88
C LYS A 109 5.58 -5.51 -2.66
N ASN A 110 4.70 -4.49 -2.70
CA ASN A 110 3.77 -4.06 -1.65
C ASN A 110 4.43 -3.53 -0.36
N VAL A 111 5.72 -3.29 -0.35
CA VAL A 111 6.41 -2.64 0.78
C VAL A 111 6.69 -1.18 0.47
N LYS A 112 6.76 -0.36 1.50
CA LYS A 112 7.09 1.05 1.38
C LYS A 112 8.51 1.25 0.86
N LEU A 113 8.70 2.31 0.04
CA LEU A 113 9.98 2.67 -0.55
C LEU A 113 10.14 4.18 -0.58
N GLY A 114 11.31 4.69 -0.21
CA GLY A 114 11.61 6.12 -0.25
C GLY A 114 10.71 6.96 0.68
N GLU A 115 10.44 8.20 0.30
CA GLU A 115 9.68 9.13 1.12
C GLU A 115 8.16 8.83 1.10
N TRP A 116 7.58 8.73 2.30
CA TRP A 116 6.15 8.68 2.55
C TRP A 116 5.69 9.92 3.30
N LYS A 117 4.55 10.48 2.90
CA LYS A 117 3.96 11.69 3.48
C LYS A 117 2.62 11.38 4.11
N TYR A 118 2.36 11.96 5.29
CA TYR A 118 1.14 11.78 6.05
C TYR A 118 0.52 13.13 6.36
N TYR A 119 -0.78 13.22 6.18
CA TYR A 119 -1.53 14.48 6.32
C TYR A 119 -2.67 14.32 7.31
N SER A 120 -3.02 15.41 7.99
CA SER A 120 -4.20 15.49 8.83
C SER A 120 -5.49 15.54 8.00
N THR A 121 -6.65 15.41 8.67
CA THR A 121 -7.96 15.61 8.06
C THR A 121 -8.17 17.04 7.51
N LYS A 122 -7.35 18.00 7.93
CA LYS A 122 -7.34 19.37 7.37
C LYS A 122 -6.46 19.50 6.13
N GLY A 123 -5.66 18.47 5.79
CA GLY A 123 -4.72 18.46 4.67
C GLY A 123 -3.33 19.04 5.02
N VAL A 124 -3.06 19.27 6.30
CA VAL A 124 -1.75 19.74 6.78
C VAL A 124 -0.82 18.55 6.91
N LEU A 125 0.42 18.68 6.42
CA LEU A 125 1.47 17.68 6.58
C LEU A 125 1.75 17.46 8.07
N LYS A 126 1.75 16.21 8.52
CA LYS A 126 1.95 15.82 9.92
C LYS A 126 3.22 15.00 10.13
N ALA A 127 3.56 14.17 9.15
CA ALA A 127 4.76 13.34 9.24
C ALA A 127 5.30 13.00 7.86
N LYS A 128 6.59 12.72 7.81
CA LYS A 128 7.28 12.04 6.72
C LYS A 128 8.02 10.85 7.29
N GLU A 129 8.09 9.77 6.52
CA GLU A 129 8.92 8.60 6.74
C GLU A 129 9.84 8.44 5.54
N PHE A 130 11.01 7.87 5.75
CA PHE A 130 11.87 7.42 4.67
C PHE A 130 12.23 5.95 4.88
N TRP A 131 11.85 5.15 3.91
CA TRP A 131 12.05 3.71 3.88
C TRP A 131 13.20 3.38 2.95
N SER A 132 14.11 2.53 3.38
CA SER A 132 15.30 2.14 2.63
C SER A 132 14.94 1.66 1.23
N GLU A 133 15.72 2.11 0.25
CA GLU A 133 15.59 1.65 -1.12
C GLU A 133 16.30 0.30 -1.34
N ASP A 134 17.29 0.00 -0.51
CA ASP A 134 18.13 -1.19 -0.59
C ASP A 134 17.62 -2.33 0.28
N ILE A 135 17.08 -2.02 1.47
CA ILE A 135 16.67 -3.01 2.47
C ILE A 135 15.15 -2.94 2.68
N PRO A 136 14.39 -3.95 2.20
CA PRO A 136 12.94 -3.96 2.33
C PRO A 136 12.46 -3.84 3.79
N ASN A 137 11.41 -3.05 4.00
CA ASN A 137 10.79 -2.81 5.31
C ASN A 137 11.71 -2.18 6.36
N GLN A 138 12.83 -1.58 5.97
CA GLN A 138 13.69 -0.85 6.88
C GLN A 138 13.34 0.64 6.85
N LEU A 139 12.83 1.14 7.96
CA LEU A 139 12.65 2.57 8.22
C LEU A 139 14.02 3.19 8.56
N GLU A 140 14.37 4.29 7.92
CA GLU A 140 15.64 5.01 8.15
C GLU A 140 15.42 6.25 8.99
N TRP A 141 14.34 7.00 8.73
CA TRP A 141 14.00 8.16 9.55
C TRP A 141 12.52 8.50 9.48
N GLU A 142 12.05 9.22 10.52
CA GLU A 142 10.74 9.85 10.61
C GLU A 142 10.92 11.33 10.97
N LYS A 143 10.07 12.18 10.41
CA LYS A 143 9.97 13.60 10.76
C LYS A 143 8.53 13.93 11.07
N PHE A 144 8.33 14.58 12.21
CA PHE A 144 7.02 15.05 12.65
C PHE A 144 6.97 16.57 12.55
N TYR A 145 5.81 17.09 12.17
CA TYR A 145 5.58 18.50 11.91
C TYR A 145 4.51 19.06 12.82
N ASN A 146 4.75 20.21 13.41
CA ASN A 146 3.79 20.95 14.21
C ASN A 146 2.66 21.57 13.35
N LYS A 147 1.74 22.30 13.98
CA LYS A 147 0.62 22.95 13.31
C LYS A 147 1.03 24.02 12.29
N ASN A 148 2.20 24.62 12.45
CA ASN A 148 2.75 25.67 11.60
C ASN A 148 3.54 25.13 10.40
N GLY A 149 3.76 23.80 10.33
CA GLY A 149 4.54 23.14 9.28
C GLY A 149 6.03 23.07 9.55
N ASN A 150 6.50 23.50 10.74
CA ASN A 150 7.88 23.36 11.16
C ASN A 150 8.13 21.94 11.69
N ILE A 151 9.36 21.43 11.53
CA ILE A 151 9.77 20.18 12.13
C ILE A 151 9.72 20.33 13.65
N GLU A 152 9.09 19.37 14.33
CA GLU A 152 9.01 19.28 15.79
C GLU A 152 9.94 18.19 16.32
N THR A 153 10.02 17.05 15.59
CA THR A 153 10.83 15.91 16.01
C THR A 153 11.37 15.18 14.78
N GLU A 154 12.61 14.73 14.87
CA GLU A 154 13.21 13.78 13.93
C GLU A 154 13.70 12.55 14.69
N LEU A 155 13.38 11.37 14.14
CA LEU A 155 13.80 10.06 14.64
C LEU A 155 14.65 9.38 13.59
N PHE A 156 15.80 8.84 13.97
CA PHE A 156 16.72 8.14 13.05
C PHE A 156 16.91 6.71 13.51
N TYR A 157 16.81 5.79 12.56
CA TYR A 157 16.87 4.35 12.80
C TYR A 157 18.07 3.72 12.10
N LYS A 158 18.60 2.65 12.69
CA LYS A 158 19.60 1.78 12.07
C LYS A 158 19.26 0.34 12.40
N SER A 159 19.10 -0.48 11.39
CA SER A 159 18.71 -1.90 11.54
C SER A 159 17.43 -2.09 12.38
N GLY A 160 16.44 -1.21 12.18
CA GLY A 160 15.17 -1.23 12.91
C GLY A 160 15.20 -0.71 14.34
N LEU A 161 16.38 -0.28 14.84
CA LEU A 161 16.53 0.28 16.19
C LEU A 161 16.63 1.79 16.12
N LEU A 162 15.90 2.48 16.98
CA LEU A 162 16.01 3.93 17.17
C LEU A 162 17.41 4.26 17.68
N LYS A 163 18.13 5.15 16.98
CA LYS A 163 19.52 5.55 17.28
C LYS A 163 19.66 6.99 17.70
N LYS A 164 18.78 7.85 17.21
CA LYS A 164 18.87 9.28 17.50
C LYS A 164 17.48 9.89 17.47
N GLU A 165 17.22 10.78 18.40
CA GLU A 165 16.05 11.66 18.43
C GLU A 165 16.53 13.11 18.50
N VAL A 166 15.92 13.97 17.70
CA VAL A 166 16.20 15.42 17.68
C VAL A 166 14.87 16.15 17.85
N TYR A 167 14.85 17.10 18.78
CA TYR A 167 13.67 17.89 19.11
C TYR A 167 13.93 19.36 18.83
N TYR A 168 12.95 20.04 18.25
CA TYR A 168 13.01 21.41 17.80
C TYR A 168 12.00 22.28 18.54
N ASP A 169 12.37 23.52 18.86
CA ASP A 169 11.48 24.53 19.38
C ASP A 169 10.60 25.16 18.26
N GLU A 170 9.76 26.12 18.61
CA GLU A 170 8.86 26.79 17.66
C GLU A 170 9.62 27.61 16.61
N GLU A 171 10.83 28.07 16.92
CA GLU A 171 11.73 28.81 16.03
C GLU A 171 12.54 27.87 15.11
N GLY A 172 12.45 26.54 15.30
CA GLY A 172 13.17 25.53 14.53
C GLY A 172 14.60 25.29 15.00
N LYS A 173 14.96 25.71 16.22
CA LYS A 173 16.26 25.43 16.83
C LYS A 173 16.20 24.11 17.60
N ILE A 174 17.28 23.34 17.53
CA ILE A 174 17.42 22.11 18.34
C ILE A 174 17.54 22.49 19.80
N TYR A 175 16.65 21.99 20.64
CA TYR A 175 16.74 22.16 22.09
C TYR A 175 17.07 20.87 22.83
N LYS A 176 16.91 19.70 22.17
CA LYS A 176 17.23 18.40 22.77
C LYS A 176 17.68 17.39 21.71
N THR A 177 18.68 16.60 22.05
CA THR A 177 19.10 15.44 21.27
C THR A 177 19.36 14.27 22.20
N ASN A 178 18.79 13.10 21.90
CA ASN A 178 19.10 11.84 22.56
C ASN A 178 19.79 10.92 21.53
N ALA A 179 20.82 10.20 21.97
CA ALA A 179 21.50 9.17 21.20
C ALA A 179 21.41 7.84 21.98
N ASN A 180 21.03 6.73 21.28
CA ASN A 180 20.81 5.39 21.84
C ASN A 180 21.81 4.38 21.25
#